data_ff7e81ee46ace8bc21fc08aea391ec9d
#
_entry.id   ff7e81ee46ace8bc21fc08aea391ec9d
#
_cell.length_a   1.000
_cell.length_b   1.000
_cell.length_c   1.000
_cell.angle_alpha   90.00
_cell.angle_beta   90.00
_cell.angle_gamma   90.00
#
_symmetry.space_group_name_H-M   'P 1'
#
loop_
_entity.id
_entity.type
_entity.pdbx_description
1 polymer ?
#
loop_
_entity_poly.entity_id
_entity_poly.type
_entity_poly.pdbx_seq_one_letter_code
_entity_poly.pdbx_strand_id
1 'polypeptide(L)'
;SMYRVRGDVIDVFPADSEKEALRIELFGNEIDSLKLFDPLTGEVFREVPRITIYPKSHYVTSREKVLQAIEFIKEELAQRLDFLRKENKLVEAQRLEERTKYDVEMLKELGFCSGIENYSRFLSDRQPGEPPPTLYEYLPEDALVFVDESHVSLPQLGGTVSYTHLTLPTKAL
;
A
#
# COMPACT_ATOMS: atom_id res chain seq x y z
N SER A 1 2.19 3.44 10.36
CA SER A 1 2.93 3.81 11.58
C SER A 1 3.13 5.31 11.58
N MET A 2 3.00 5.94 12.74
CA MET A 2 3.36 7.34 12.96
C MET A 2 4.68 7.37 13.71
N TYR A 3 5.41 8.47 13.59
CA TYR A 3 6.63 8.67 14.36
C TYR A 3 6.76 10.11 14.83
N ARG A 4 7.55 10.32 15.86
CA ARG A 4 7.86 11.63 16.44
C ARG A 4 9.36 11.70 16.69
N VAL A 5 9.98 12.80 16.29
CA VAL A 5 11.42 13.04 16.48
C VAL A 5 11.61 14.18 17.49
N ARG A 6 12.49 13.97 18.47
CA ARG A 6 12.90 14.97 19.46
C ARG A 6 14.39 14.85 19.75
N GLY A 7 15.21 15.71 19.11
CA GLY A 7 16.66 15.59 19.20
C GLY A 7 17.14 14.25 18.67
N ASP A 8 17.89 13.52 19.48
CA ASP A 8 18.45 12.21 19.16
C ASP A 8 17.51 11.04 19.50
N VAL A 9 16.21 11.33 19.74
CA VAL A 9 15.20 10.33 20.07
C VAL A 9 14.12 10.29 19.01
N ILE A 10 13.84 9.08 18.52
CA ILE A 10 12.75 8.80 17.58
C ILE A 10 11.76 7.86 18.27
N ASP A 11 10.56 8.35 18.52
CA ASP A 11 9.44 7.51 18.99
C ASP A 11 8.62 7.06 17.81
N VAL A 12 8.45 5.74 17.64
CA VAL A 12 7.64 5.12 16.59
C VAL A 12 6.42 4.49 17.23
N PHE A 13 5.24 4.79 16.66
CA PHE A 13 3.96 4.23 17.07
C PHE A 13 3.54 3.20 16.02
N PRO A 14 3.75 1.89 16.28
CA PRO A 14 3.43 0.82 15.34
C PRO A 14 1.94 0.78 15.03
N ALA A 15 1.59 0.25 13.86
CA ALA A 15 0.18 0.16 13.47
C ALA A 15 -0.52 -1.05 14.08
N ASP A 16 0.23 -2.02 14.52
CA ASP A 16 -0.17 -3.31 15.07
C ASP A 16 -0.25 -3.32 16.60
N SER A 17 0.14 -2.22 17.26
CA SER A 17 0.02 -2.08 18.72
C SER A 17 -0.47 -0.69 19.11
N GLU A 18 -1.48 -0.67 19.99
CA GLU A 18 -1.95 0.55 20.64
C GLU A 18 -1.33 0.76 22.04
N LYS A 19 -0.75 -0.30 22.60
CA LYS A 19 -0.26 -0.32 23.98
C LYS A 19 1.25 -0.14 24.09
N GLU A 20 1.99 -0.45 23.02
CA GLU A 20 3.44 -0.38 23.01
C GLU A 20 3.90 0.51 21.87
N ALA A 21 4.77 1.44 22.19
CA ALA A 21 5.52 2.25 21.23
C ALA A 21 7.01 1.95 21.34
N LEU A 22 7.74 2.21 20.27
CA LEU A 22 9.19 2.01 20.21
C LEU A 22 9.89 3.35 20.34
N ARG A 23 10.85 3.42 21.25
CA ARG A 23 11.81 4.52 21.36
C ARG A 23 13.16 4.07 20.83
N ILE A 24 13.69 4.83 19.88
CA ILE A 24 15.02 4.68 19.30
C ILE A 24 15.83 5.85 19.81
N GLU A 25 16.86 5.55 20.58
CA GLU A 25 17.82 6.55 21.06
C GLU A 25 19.07 6.47 20.17
N LEU A 26 19.53 7.61 19.70
CA LEU A 26 20.68 7.72 18.81
C LEU A 26 21.85 8.36 19.56
N PHE A 27 23.06 7.91 19.25
CA PHE A 27 24.30 8.58 19.60
C PHE A 27 25.09 8.89 18.32
N GLY A 28 25.00 10.14 17.87
CA GLY A 28 25.49 10.50 16.55
C GLY A 28 24.72 9.79 15.43
N ASN A 29 25.40 8.95 14.66
CA ASN A 29 24.80 8.18 13.56
C ASN A 29 24.51 6.71 13.91
N GLU A 30 24.65 6.33 15.17
CA GLU A 30 24.46 4.96 15.63
C GLU A 30 23.24 4.85 16.54
N ILE A 31 22.59 3.68 16.53
CA ILE A 31 21.52 3.38 17.48
C ILE A 31 22.16 2.98 18.81
N ASP A 32 21.89 3.75 19.83
CA ASP A 32 22.35 3.50 21.20
C ASP A 32 21.45 2.49 21.90
N SER A 33 20.14 2.69 21.83
CA SER A 33 19.18 1.78 22.46
C SER A 33 17.84 1.73 21.73
N LEU A 34 17.16 0.57 21.88
CA LEU A 34 15.78 0.35 21.42
C LEU A 34 14.93 -0.03 22.62
N LYS A 35 13.94 0.80 22.97
CA LYS A 35 13.09 0.63 24.15
C LYS A 35 11.62 0.56 23.78
N LEU A 36 10.91 -0.42 24.32
CA LEU A 36 9.45 -0.45 24.27
C LEU A 36 8.88 0.32 25.47
N PHE A 37 7.93 1.19 25.20
CA PHE A 37 7.34 2.05 26.22
C PHE A 37 5.84 2.24 26.02
N ASP A 38 5.14 2.62 27.10
CA ASP A 38 3.74 3.00 27.05
C ASP A 38 3.59 4.41 26.43
N PRO A 39 2.88 4.56 25.30
CA PRO A 39 2.72 5.86 24.65
C PRO A 39 1.93 6.89 25.47
N LEU A 40 1.15 6.45 26.46
CA LEU A 40 0.34 7.33 27.31
C LEU A 40 1.13 7.82 28.53
N THR A 41 1.78 6.92 29.23
CA THR A 41 2.52 7.23 30.46
C THR A 41 3.98 7.58 30.23
N GLY A 42 4.55 7.08 29.13
CA GLY A 42 5.97 7.18 28.83
C GLY A 42 6.85 6.17 29.60
N GLU A 43 6.23 5.26 30.35
CA GLU A 43 6.92 4.23 31.11
C GLU A 43 7.62 3.23 30.19
N VAL A 44 8.89 2.98 30.42
CA VAL A 44 9.67 2.00 29.64
C VAL A 44 9.41 0.61 30.18
N PHE A 45 8.93 -0.29 29.33
CA PHE A 45 8.69 -1.68 29.69
C PHE A 45 9.96 -2.52 29.64
N ARG A 46 10.72 -2.39 28.56
CA ARG A 46 11.94 -3.19 28.32
C ARG A 46 12.77 -2.61 27.18
N GLU A 47 14.03 -2.97 27.20
CA GLU A 47 14.95 -2.77 26.09
C GLU A 47 15.01 -4.04 25.22
N VAL A 48 15.14 -3.85 23.90
CA VAL A 48 15.18 -4.96 22.92
C VAL A 48 16.39 -4.79 22.00
N PRO A 49 17.07 -5.88 21.61
CA PRO A 49 18.24 -5.81 20.74
C PRO A 49 17.88 -5.53 19.28
N ARG A 50 16.66 -5.84 18.88
CA ARG A 50 16.12 -5.55 17.54
C ARG A 50 14.60 -5.59 17.58
N ILE A 51 13.99 -4.88 16.63
CA ILE A 51 12.54 -4.88 16.43
C ILE A 51 12.22 -4.69 14.95
N THR A 52 11.14 -5.28 14.50
CA THR A 52 10.62 -5.07 13.15
C THR A 52 9.45 -4.10 13.21
N ILE A 53 9.49 -3.06 12.39
CA ILE A 53 8.40 -2.08 12.26
C ILE A 53 7.67 -2.42 10.96
N TYR A 54 6.41 -2.83 11.10
CA TYR A 54 5.57 -3.15 9.95
C TYR A 54 4.90 -1.89 9.38
N PRO A 55 4.72 -1.82 8.06
CA PRO A 55 3.98 -0.73 7.44
C PRO A 55 2.50 -0.78 7.84
N LYS A 56 1.85 0.40 7.89
CA LYS A 56 0.42 0.52 8.17
C LYS A 56 -0.46 0.30 6.94
N SER A 57 0.07 0.55 5.76
CA SER A 57 -0.66 0.51 4.50
C SER A 57 -0.10 -0.56 3.57
N HIS A 58 -0.93 -0.99 2.61
CA HIS A 58 -0.52 -1.91 1.55
C HIS A 58 0.40 -1.23 0.53
N TYR A 59 1.14 -2.04 -0.23
CA TYR A 59 1.99 -1.60 -1.35
C TYR A 59 3.08 -0.59 -0.96
N VAL A 60 3.60 -0.68 0.27
CA VAL A 60 4.76 0.11 0.69
C VAL A 60 6.00 -0.44 0.01
N THR A 61 6.59 0.36 -0.86
CA THR A 61 7.76 -0.01 -1.66
C THR A 61 8.76 1.16 -1.73
N SER A 62 9.94 0.92 -2.30
CA SER A 62 10.94 1.97 -2.44
C SER A 62 10.48 3.09 -3.37
N ARG A 63 10.99 4.31 -3.15
CA ARG A 63 10.67 5.46 -4.01
C ARG A 63 11.04 5.21 -5.48
N GLU A 64 12.16 4.52 -5.72
CA GLU A 64 12.59 4.18 -7.08
C GLU A 64 11.56 3.30 -7.78
N LYS A 65 11.03 2.31 -7.09
CA LYS A 65 9.99 1.43 -7.63
C LYS A 65 8.68 2.18 -7.90
N VAL A 66 8.30 3.10 -7.03
CA VAL A 66 7.13 3.97 -7.26
C VAL A 66 7.33 4.81 -8.52
N LEU A 67 8.50 5.40 -8.72
CA LEU A 67 8.80 6.20 -9.91
C LEU A 67 8.77 5.37 -11.19
N GLN A 68 9.30 4.14 -11.17
CA GLN A 68 9.20 3.21 -12.31
C GLN A 68 7.73 2.85 -12.60
N ALA A 69 6.95 2.53 -11.56
CA ALA A 69 5.53 2.24 -11.70
C ALA A 69 4.77 3.40 -12.36
N ILE A 70 5.09 4.65 -11.98
CA ILE A 70 4.49 5.85 -12.57
C ILE A 70 4.70 5.92 -14.08
N GLU A 71 5.89 5.59 -14.58
CA GLU A 71 6.14 5.61 -16.03
C GLU A 71 5.31 4.55 -16.77
N PHE A 72 5.23 3.33 -16.23
CA PHE A 72 4.36 2.29 -16.80
C PHE A 72 2.88 2.66 -16.76
N ILE A 73 2.41 3.29 -15.66
CA ILE A 73 1.03 3.79 -15.55
C ILE A 73 0.73 4.82 -16.64
N LYS A 74 1.66 5.75 -16.90
CA LYS A 74 1.49 6.78 -17.94
C LYS A 74 1.44 6.17 -19.34
N GLU A 75 2.29 5.18 -19.64
CA GLU A 75 2.28 4.48 -20.91
C GLU A 75 0.96 3.76 -21.15
N GLU A 76 0.48 3.00 -20.16
CA GLU A 76 -0.80 2.31 -20.26
C GLU A 76 -1.97 3.28 -20.35
N LEU A 77 -1.94 4.39 -19.60
CA LEU A 77 -2.94 5.45 -19.71
C LEU A 77 -3.03 5.98 -21.14
N ALA A 78 -1.89 6.28 -21.77
CA ALA A 78 -1.86 6.79 -23.14
C ALA A 78 -2.54 5.82 -24.12
N GLN A 79 -2.19 4.53 -24.04
CA GLN A 79 -2.80 3.48 -24.86
C GLN A 79 -4.31 3.37 -24.62
N ARG A 80 -4.73 3.43 -23.36
CA ARG A 80 -6.16 3.32 -23.01
C ARG A 80 -6.96 4.54 -23.46
N LEU A 81 -6.42 5.73 -23.34
CA LEU A 81 -7.04 6.97 -23.83
C LEU A 81 -7.21 6.96 -25.34
N ASP A 82 -6.21 6.49 -26.08
CA ASP A 82 -6.30 6.34 -27.55
C ASP A 82 -7.43 5.36 -27.93
N PHE A 83 -7.52 4.22 -27.25
CA PHE A 83 -8.62 3.27 -27.43
C PHE A 83 -9.98 3.91 -27.15
N LEU A 84 -10.16 4.56 -26.00
CA LEU A 84 -11.44 5.17 -25.62
C LEU A 84 -11.87 6.28 -26.60
N ARG A 85 -10.93 7.07 -27.09
CA ARG A 85 -11.18 8.13 -28.08
C ARG A 85 -11.62 7.51 -29.44
N LYS A 86 -11.01 6.41 -29.88
CA LYS A 86 -11.42 5.68 -31.08
C LYS A 86 -12.82 5.10 -30.95
N GLU A 87 -13.19 4.64 -29.75
CA GLU A 87 -14.54 4.14 -29.44
C GLU A 87 -15.56 5.28 -29.21
N ASN A 88 -15.17 6.54 -29.37
CA ASN A 88 -16.00 7.74 -29.13
C ASN A 88 -16.49 7.87 -27.67
N LYS A 89 -15.76 7.30 -26.71
CA LYS A 89 -16.03 7.35 -25.27
C LYS A 89 -15.29 8.53 -24.64
N LEU A 90 -15.64 9.74 -25.04
CA LEU A 90 -14.86 10.94 -24.69
C LEU A 90 -14.96 11.30 -23.22
N VAL A 91 -16.12 11.11 -22.60
CA VAL A 91 -16.32 11.42 -21.17
C VAL A 91 -15.55 10.45 -20.29
N GLU A 92 -15.58 9.17 -20.63
CA GLU A 92 -14.79 8.14 -19.92
C GLU A 92 -13.28 8.41 -20.09
N ALA A 93 -12.84 8.78 -21.27
CA ALA A 93 -11.46 9.14 -21.51
C ALA A 93 -11.02 10.32 -20.65
N GLN A 94 -11.82 11.38 -20.58
CA GLN A 94 -11.51 12.56 -19.78
C GLN A 94 -11.44 12.22 -18.28
N ARG A 95 -12.44 11.53 -17.74
CA ARG A 95 -12.49 11.14 -16.33
C ARG A 95 -11.30 10.26 -15.94
N LEU A 96 -10.97 9.30 -16.81
CA LEU A 96 -9.83 8.43 -16.60
C LEU A 96 -8.53 9.21 -16.57
N GLU A 97 -8.35 10.11 -17.52
CA GLU A 97 -7.16 10.96 -17.63
C GLU A 97 -6.97 11.85 -16.39
N GLU A 98 -8.02 12.56 -15.98
CA GLU A 98 -7.98 13.46 -14.82
C GLU A 98 -7.67 12.69 -13.53
N ARG A 99 -8.37 11.57 -13.29
CA ARG A 99 -8.15 10.75 -12.11
C ARG A 99 -6.75 10.15 -12.07
N THR A 100 -6.30 9.54 -13.16
CA THR A 100 -4.98 8.91 -13.19
C THR A 100 -3.86 9.93 -13.03
N LYS A 101 -3.99 11.12 -13.61
CA LYS A 101 -3.02 12.21 -13.40
C LYS A 101 -2.94 12.63 -11.94
N TYR A 102 -4.09 12.76 -11.26
CA TYR A 102 -4.14 13.08 -9.85
C TYR A 102 -3.50 11.97 -9.00
N ASP A 103 -3.85 10.70 -9.26
CA ASP A 103 -3.29 9.55 -8.53
C ASP A 103 -1.77 9.44 -8.70
N VAL A 104 -1.27 9.68 -9.92
CA VAL A 104 0.18 9.70 -10.23
C VAL A 104 0.90 10.81 -9.44
N GLU A 105 0.29 11.98 -9.32
CA GLU A 105 0.86 13.08 -8.55
C GLU A 105 0.93 12.76 -7.06
N MET A 106 -0.14 12.17 -6.52
CA MET A 106 -0.16 11.68 -5.14
C MET A 106 0.88 10.58 -4.89
N LEU A 107 1.02 9.62 -5.81
CA LEU A 107 2.05 8.59 -5.73
C LEU A 107 3.46 9.19 -5.75
N LYS A 108 3.70 10.20 -6.59
CA LYS A 108 4.98 10.86 -6.71
C LYS A 108 5.36 11.65 -5.45
N GLU A 109 4.43 12.40 -4.88
CA GLU A 109 4.68 13.29 -3.74
C GLU A 109 4.61 12.55 -2.39
N LEU A 110 3.62 11.68 -2.21
CA LEU A 110 3.33 11.01 -0.94
C LEU A 110 3.71 9.52 -0.92
N GLY A 111 3.99 8.91 -2.08
CA GLY A 111 4.18 7.46 -2.20
C GLY A 111 2.89 6.65 -2.02
N PHE A 112 1.74 7.31 -2.02
CA PHE A 112 0.43 6.71 -1.80
C PHE A 112 -0.66 7.49 -2.55
N CYS A 113 -1.70 6.78 -3.02
CA CYS A 113 -2.93 7.40 -3.54
C CYS A 113 -4.17 6.63 -3.07
N SER A 114 -5.34 7.25 -3.16
CA SER A 114 -6.61 6.57 -2.90
C SER A 114 -6.89 5.58 -4.03
N GLY A 115 -7.19 4.31 -3.67
CA GLY A 115 -7.37 3.24 -4.65
C GLY A 115 -6.03 2.71 -5.21
N ILE A 116 -4.97 2.75 -4.40
CA ILE A 116 -3.64 2.25 -4.77
C ILE A 116 -3.66 0.79 -5.27
N GLU A 117 -4.65 0.01 -4.84
CA GLU A 117 -4.90 -1.35 -5.32
C GLU A 117 -5.11 -1.45 -6.83
N ASN A 118 -5.62 -0.38 -7.47
CA ASN A 118 -5.78 -0.32 -8.92
C ASN A 118 -4.42 -0.31 -9.67
N TYR A 119 -3.37 0.06 -8.98
CA TYR A 119 -1.99 0.11 -9.48
C TYR A 119 -1.13 -1.03 -8.92
N SER A 120 -1.75 -2.01 -8.23
CA SER A 120 -1.08 -3.12 -7.54
C SER A 120 -0.09 -3.87 -8.42
N ARG A 121 -0.45 -4.11 -9.69
CA ARG A 121 0.39 -4.80 -10.66
C ARG A 121 1.75 -4.13 -10.83
N PHE A 122 1.77 -2.81 -10.98
CA PHE A 122 3.00 -2.03 -11.17
C PHE A 122 3.85 -1.93 -9.90
N LEU A 123 3.21 -2.04 -8.72
CA LEU A 123 3.86 -1.93 -7.43
C LEU A 123 4.35 -3.28 -6.86
N SER A 124 3.79 -4.40 -7.36
CA SER A 124 4.10 -5.77 -6.90
C SER A 124 4.82 -6.64 -7.92
N ASP A 125 5.28 -6.08 -9.05
CA ASP A 125 5.97 -6.79 -10.15
C ASP A 125 5.13 -7.92 -10.79
N ARG A 126 3.80 -7.81 -10.73
CA ARG A 126 2.90 -8.80 -11.35
C ARG A 126 2.73 -8.52 -12.84
N GLN A 127 2.60 -9.61 -13.60
CA GLN A 127 2.33 -9.52 -15.02
C GLN A 127 0.86 -9.20 -15.33
N PRO A 128 0.53 -8.66 -16.51
CA PRO A 128 -0.86 -8.48 -16.92
C PRO A 128 -1.64 -9.80 -16.82
N GLY A 129 -2.79 -9.79 -16.11
CA GLY A 129 -3.60 -10.98 -15.92
C GLY A 129 -3.28 -11.79 -14.66
N GLU A 130 -2.19 -11.50 -13.96
CA GLU A 130 -1.91 -12.11 -12.66
C GLU A 130 -2.77 -11.47 -11.56
N PRO A 131 -3.29 -12.26 -10.60
CA PRO A 131 -4.05 -11.72 -9.48
C PRO A 131 -3.18 -10.82 -8.60
N PRO A 132 -3.75 -9.77 -7.99
CA PRO A 132 -3.03 -8.94 -7.04
C PRO A 132 -2.63 -9.77 -5.81
N PRO A 133 -1.53 -9.42 -5.11
CA PRO A 133 -1.16 -10.09 -3.88
C PRO A 133 -2.28 -9.96 -2.85
N THR A 134 -2.66 -11.07 -2.25
CA THR A 134 -3.73 -11.16 -1.27
C THR A 134 -3.21 -11.68 0.06
N LEU A 135 -4.00 -11.50 1.12
CA LEU A 135 -3.68 -12.05 2.44
C LEU A 135 -3.52 -13.58 2.42
N TYR A 136 -4.18 -14.26 1.50
CA TYR A 136 -4.11 -15.73 1.37
C TYR A 136 -2.71 -16.24 1.01
N GLU A 137 -1.90 -15.43 0.32
CA GLU A 137 -0.52 -15.79 -0.03
C GLU A 137 0.42 -15.92 1.20
N TYR A 138 0.01 -15.36 2.33
CA TYR A 138 0.75 -15.43 3.60
C TYR A 138 0.30 -16.60 4.49
N LEU A 139 -0.73 -17.32 4.10
CA LEU A 139 -1.19 -18.47 4.86
C LEU A 139 -0.29 -19.68 4.58
N PRO A 140 -0.02 -20.53 5.60
CA PRO A 140 0.62 -21.83 5.40
C PRO A 140 -0.21 -22.70 4.44
N GLU A 141 0.45 -23.62 3.72
CA GLU A 141 -0.21 -24.52 2.76
C GLU A 141 -1.29 -25.42 3.40
N ASP A 142 -1.14 -25.73 4.68
CA ASP A 142 -2.05 -26.56 5.48
C ASP A 142 -3.05 -25.74 6.32
N ALA A 143 -3.18 -24.43 6.06
CA ALA A 143 -4.09 -23.57 6.80
C ALA A 143 -5.55 -23.92 6.51
N LEU A 144 -6.37 -23.97 7.57
CA LEU A 144 -7.83 -24.02 7.45
C LEU A 144 -8.40 -22.60 7.44
N VAL A 145 -9.16 -22.29 6.40
CA VAL A 145 -9.80 -20.99 6.26
C VAL A 145 -11.30 -21.14 6.53
N PHE A 146 -11.79 -20.43 7.55
CA PHE A 146 -13.21 -20.35 7.86
C PHE A 146 -13.75 -19.03 7.29
N VAL A 147 -14.68 -19.13 6.35
CA VAL A 147 -15.29 -17.96 5.71
C VAL A 147 -16.65 -17.74 6.31
N ASP A 148 -16.77 -16.73 7.18
CA ASP A 148 -18.04 -16.24 7.68
C ASP A 148 -18.71 -15.38 6.61
N GLU A 149 -20.06 -15.36 6.59
CA GLU A 149 -20.85 -14.65 5.58
C GLU A 149 -20.40 -14.96 4.14
N SER A 150 -20.18 -16.26 3.85
CA SER A 150 -19.61 -16.73 2.59
C SER A 150 -20.39 -16.28 1.36
N HIS A 151 -21.69 -16.04 1.50
CA HIS A 151 -22.57 -15.52 0.42
C HIS A 151 -22.19 -14.09 -0.03
N VAL A 152 -21.54 -13.31 0.84
CA VAL A 152 -21.00 -11.98 0.53
C VAL A 152 -19.51 -12.06 0.17
N SER A 153 -18.74 -12.80 0.96
CA SER A 153 -17.27 -12.85 0.86
C SER A 153 -16.79 -13.54 -0.41
N LEU A 154 -17.40 -14.65 -0.81
CA LEU A 154 -16.97 -15.40 -2.01
C LEU A 154 -17.16 -14.61 -3.32
N PRO A 155 -18.28 -13.91 -3.56
CA PRO A 155 -18.41 -13.03 -4.72
C PRO A 155 -17.38 -11.90 -4.75
N GLN A 156 -17.01 -11.34 -3.58
CA GLN A 156 -15.97 -10.31 -3.49
C GLN A 156 -14.59 -10.86 -3.84
N LEU A 157 -14.25 -12.06 -3.35
CA LEU A 157 -13.01 -12.74 -3.71
C LEU A 157 -12.93 -13.03 -5.21
N GLY A 158 -14.01 -13.51 -5.81
CA GLY A 158 -14.12 -13.70 -7.25
C GLY A 158 -13.97 -12.39 -8.03
N GLY A 159 -14.54 -11.29 -7.53
CA GLY A 159 -14.38 -9.95 -8.06
C GLY A 159 -12.92 -9.48 -8.02
N THR A 160 -12.21 -9.73 -6.95
CA THR A 160 -10.79 -9.36 -6.80
C THR A 160 -9.92 -10.04 -7.86
N VAL A 161 -10.15 -11.32 -8.14
CA VAL A 161 -9.43 -12.05 -9.21
C VAL A 161 -9.78 -11.51 -10.61
N SER A 162 -11.02 -11.10 -10.83
CA SER A 162 -11.46 -10.55 -12.13
C SER A 162 -10.91 -9.14 -12.40
N TYR A 163 -10.50 -8.40 -11.39
CA TYR A 163 -9.89 -7.06 -11.51
C TYR A 163 -8.50 -7.05 -12.17
N THR A 164 -7.91 -8.20 -12.38
CA THR A 164 -6.58 -8.33 -12.99
C THR A 164 -6.51 -7.87 -14.45
N HIS A 165 -7.64 -7.70 -15.10
CA HIS A 165 -7.74 -7.27 -16.51
C HIS A 165 -8.14 -5.79 -16.70
N LEU A 166 -8.46 -5.09 -15.64
CA LEU A 166 -8.86 -3.68 -15.71
C LEU A 166 -7.92 -2.86 -14.86
N THR A 167 -6.88 -2.46 -15.47
CA THR A 167 -5.83 -1.68 -14.87
C THR A 167 -6.22 -0.27 -14.49
N LEU A 168 -7.40 0.18 -14.84
CA LEU A 168 -7.89 1.48 -14.45
C LEU A 168 -9.38 1.37 -14.09
N PRO A 169 -9.82 1.93 -12.95
CA PRO A 169 -11.18 1.76 -12.47
C PRO A 169 -12.19 2.35 -13.46
N THR A 170 -12.89 1.50 -14.16
CA THR A 170 -14.06 1.89 -14.96
C THR A 170 -15.36 1.94 -14.13
N LYS A 171 -15.27 1.69 -12.81
CA LYS A 171 -16.40 1.85 -11.90
C LYS A 171 -16.34 3.20 -11.20
N ALA A 172 -16.87 4.21 -11.86
CA ALA A 172 -17.46 5.36 -11.23
C ALA A 172 -18.77 5.63 -11.95
N LEU A 173 -19.79 4.87 -11.63
CA LEU A 173 -21.20 5.20 -11.77
C LEU A 173 -21.90 4.74 -10.50
#